data_a648190b79e1ed8ab0664c07b0aff4bf
#
_entry.id   a648190b79e1ed8ab0664c07b0aff4bf
#
_cell.length_a   1.000
_cell.length_b   1.000
_cell.length_c   1.000
_cell.angle_alpha   90.00
_cell.angle_beta   90.00
_cell.angle_gamma   90.00
#
_symmetry.space_group_name_H-M   'P 1'
#
loop_
_entity.id
_entity.type
_entity.pdbx_description
1 polymer ?
#
loop_
_entity_poly.entity_id
_entity_poly.type
_entity_poly.pdbx_seq_one_letter_code
_entity_poly.pdbx_strand_id
1 'polypeptide(L)'
;MSGNLSAALRDSSEVDLTVTGRVTGRRITNPVWFVTEDDTIYLVPVHGAGSDWYKNVAANPQIELAADSATATATATPVMDAGEVRDVVDKFRAKYGAGQVSRYYAKVDAAVEAHLA
;
A
#
# COMPACT_ATOMS: atom_id res chain seq x y z
N MET A 1 -0.18 11.42 -14.27
CA MET A 1 0.09 10.42 -15.31
C MET A 1 0.67 9.18 -14.67
N SER A 2 -0.02 8.07 -14.81
CA SER A 2 0.40 6.83 -14.16
C SER A 2 1.80 6.38 -14.60
N GLY A 3 2.19 6.63 -15.85
CA GLY A 3 3.52 6.26 -16.33
C GLY A 3 4.65 6.96 -15.58
N ASN A 4 4.45 8.21 -15.17
CA ASN A 4 5.45 8.94 -14.38
C ASN A 4 5.57 8.38 -12.98
N LEU A 5 4.45 8.02 -12.35
CA LEU A 5 4.48 7.41 -11.05
C LEU A 5 5.16 6.04 -11.10
N SER A 6 4.85 5.22 -12.09
CA SER A 6 5.49 3.91 -12.24
C SER A 6 7.01 4.03 -12.34
N ALA A 7 7.51 5.02 -13.07
CA ALA A 7 8.95 5.25 -13.17
C ALA A 7 9.55 5.69 -11.83
N ALA A 8 8.86 6.59 -11.11
CA ALA A 8 9.31 7.05 -9.80
C ALA A 8 9.34 5.91 -8.78
N LEU A 9 8.36 5.00 -8.83
CA LEU A 9 8.28 3.90 -7.88
C LEU A 9 9.38 2.86 -8.04
N ARG A 10 9.97 2.72 -9.22
CA ARG A 10 11.04 1.74 -9.45
C ARG A 10 12.22 1.93 -8.51
N ASP A 11 12.56 3.18 -8.22
CA ASP A 11 13.73 3.52 -7.42
C ASP A 11 13.39 3.98 -6.01
N SER A 12 12.13 3.88 -5.61
CA SER A 12 11.68 4.35 -4.32
C SER A 12 11.50 3.21 -3.33
N SER A 13 11.81 3.48 -2.06
CA SER A 13 11.55 2.54 -0.97
C SER A 13 10.24 2.82 -0.25
N GLU A 14 9.63 3.99 -0.49
CA GLU A 14 8.38 4.40 0.13
C GLU A 14 7.53 5.15 -0.88
N VAL A 15 6.22 5.10 -0.67
CA VAL A 15 5.26 5.90 -1.42
C VAL A 15 4.38 6.63 -0.43
N ASP A 16 4.00 7.86 -0.76
CA ASP A 16 3.05 8.61 0.05
C ASP A 16 1.64 8.15 -0.30
N LEU A 17 0.97 7.55 0.68
CA LEU A 17 -0.39 7.06 0.55
C LEU A 17 -1.35 8.07 1.15
N THR A 18 -2.28 8.57 0.34
CA THR A 18 -3.35 9.45 0.81
C THR A 18 -4.67 8.69 0.78
N VAL A 19 -5.33 8.64 1.93
CA VAL A 19 -6.63 7.99 2.09
C VAL A 19 -7.66 9.00 2.58
N THR A 20 -8.94 8.67 2.41
CA THR A 20 -10.04 9.48 2.94
C THR A 20 -10.49 8.89 4.27
N GLY A 21 -10.49 9.70 5.31
CA GLY A 21 -10.91 9.26 6.64
C GLY A 21 -12.37 8.83 6.64
N ARG A 22 -12.64 7.66 7.20
CA ARG A 22 -14.00 7.08 7.21
C ARG A 22 -14.98 7.80 8.13
N VAL A 23 -14.45 8.56 9.09
CA VAL A 23 -15.29 9.27 10.07
C VAL A 23 -15.47 10.73 9.65
N THR A 24 -14.38 11.42 9.34
CA THR A 24 -14.42 12.87 9.11
C THR A 24 -14.39 13.24 7.62
N GLY A 25 -14.05 12.32 6.73
CA GLY A 25 -13.85 12.62 5.31
C GLY A 25 -12.57 13.37 5.00
N ARG A 26 -11.71 13.56 5.99
CA ARG A 26 -10.45 14.29 5.80
C ARG A 26 -9.44 13.42 5.05
N ARG A 27 -8.61 14.06 4.26
CA ARG A 27 -7.52 13.38 3.55
C ARG A 27 -6.34 13.25 4.50
N ILE A 28 -5.80 12.03 4.59
CA ILE A 28 -4.72 11.68 5.49
C ILE A 28 -3.59 11.06 4.67
N THR A 29 -2.40 11.63 4.75
CA THR A 29 -1.24 11.16 3.98
C THR A 29 -0.16 10.61 4.91
N ASN A 30 0.33 9.42 4.61
CA ASN A 30 1.41 8.78 5.33
C ASN A 30 2.35 8.07 4.36
N PRO A 31 3.67 8.06 4.64
CA PRO A 31 4.58 7.23 3.86
C PRO A 31 4.41 5.77 4.24
N VAL A 32 4.40 4.90 3.25
CA VAL A 32 4.26 3.45 3.46
C VAL A 32 5.20 2.69 2.55
N TRP A 33 5.55 1.48 2.94
CA TRP A 33 6.29 0.56 2.09
C TRP A 33 5.35 -0.04 1.05
N PHE A 34 5.90 -0.39 -0.09
CA PHE A 34 5.13 -0.92 -1.21
C PHE A 34 5.96 -1.88 -2.05
N VAL A 35 5.26 -2.68 -2.83
CA VAL A 35 5.87 -3.48 -3.90
C VAL A 35 5.02 -3.27 -5.15
N THR A 36 5.67 -3.11 -6.29
CA THR A 36 4.96 -3.00 -7.56
C THR A 36 5.16 -4.26 -8.39
N GLU A 37 4.12 -4.64 -9.11
CA GLU A 37 4.16 -5.73 -10.07
C GLU A 37 3.23 -5.37 -11.20
N ASP A 38 3.77 -5.09 -12.37
CA ASP A 38 3.03 -4.54 -13.51
C ASP A 38 2.32 -3.25 -13.10
N ASP A 39 0.99 -3.16 -13.25
CA ASP A 39 0.22 -1.97 -12.89
C ASP A 39 -0.37 -2.06 -11.48
N THR A 40 0.03 -3.07 -10.72
CA THR A 40 -0.49 -3.27 -9.36
C THR A 40 0.53 -2.83 -8.34
N ILE A 41 0.06 -2.11 -7.33
CA ILE A 41 0.88 -1.71 -6.19
C ILE A 41 0.34 -2.42 -4.96
N TYR A 42 1.21 -3.15 -4.27
CA TYR A 42 0.83 -3.89 -3.06
C TYR A 42 1.25 -3.12 -1.83
N LEU A 43 0.34 -3.04 -0.87
CA LEU A 43 0.57 -2.36 0.40
C LEU A 43 0.22 -3.33 1.53
N VAL A 44 0.95 -3.24 2.64
CA VAL A 44 0.68 -4.08 3.82
C VAL A 44 0.61 -3.17 5.05
N PRO A 45 -0.50 -3.21 5.80
CA PRO A 45 -0.59 -2.44 7.03
C PRO A 45 0.29 -3.05 8.12
N VAL A 46 1.11 -2.21 8.76
CA VAL A 46 2.08 -2.64 9.79
C VAL A 46 1.38 -3.31 10.96
N HIS A 47 0.20 -2.83 11.33
CA HIS A 47 -0.58 -3.38 12.44
C HIS A 47 -1.75 -4.25 11.97
N GLY A 48 -1.69 -4.75 10.74
CA GLY A 48 -2.71 -5.61 10.19
C GLY A 48 -4.03 -4.90 9.92
N ALA A 49 -5.12 -5.67 9.87
CA ALA A 49 -6.45 -5.14 9.56
C ALA A 49 -6.95 -4.12 10.60
N GLY A 50 -6.30 -4.02 11.74
CA GLY A 50 -6.63 -3.01 12.76
C GLY A 50 -6.05 -1.63 12.46
N SER A 51 -5.19 -1.49 11.47
CA SER A 51 -4.58 -0.21 11.12
C SER A 51 -5.62 0.79 10.63
N ASP A 52 -5.47 2.06 11.03
CA ASP A 52 -6.43 3.09 10.65
C ASP A 52 -6.50 3.29 9.14
N TRP A 53 -5.35 3.38 8.46
CA TRP A 53 -5.39 3.62 7.03
C TRP A 53 -6.02 2.43 6.29
N TYR A 54 -5.83 1.21 6.78
CA TYR A 54 -6.48 0.03 6.18
C TYR A 54 -7.99 0.11 6.30
N LYS A 55 -8.49 0.50 7.47
CA LYS A 55 -9.93 0.68 7.71
C LYS A 55 -10.50 1.79 6.83
N ASN A 56 -9.73 2.87 6.66
CA ASN A 56 -10.14 3.97 5.79
C ASN A 56 -10.23 3.53 4.33
N VAL A 57 -9.27 2.73 3.87
CA VAL A 57 -9.28 2.18 2.51
C VAL A 57 -10.47 1.24 2.31
N ALA A 58 -10.78 0.42 3.30
CA ALA A 58 -11.93 -0.50 3.22
C ALA A 58 -13.26 0.27 3.08
N ALA A 59 -13.36 1.44 3.72
CA ALA A 59 -14.55 2.28 3.64
C ALA A 59 -14.57 3.12 2.36
N ASN A 60 -13.41 3.60 1.91
CA ASN A 60 -13.26 4.44 0.72
C ASN A 60 -12.09 3.92 -0.11
N PRO A 61 -12.34 3.12 -1.16
CA PRO A 61 -11.28 2.47 -1.92
C PRO A 61 -10.51 3.40 -2.87
N GLN A 62 -10.96 4.63 -3.07
CA GLN A 62 -10.21 5.58 -3.89
C GLN A 62 -9.07 6.17 -3.07
N ILE A 63 -7.85 5.96 -3.54
CA ILE A 63 -6.64 6.44 -2.86
C ILE A 63 -5.78 7.24 -3.84
N GLU A 64 -4.80 7.96 -3.29
CA GLU A 64 -3.82 8.67 -4.08
C GLU A 64 -2.44 8.22 -3.65
N LEU A 65 -1.57 8.03 -4.63
CA LEU A 65 -0.19 7.59 -4.40
C LEU A 65 0.74 8.62 -5.01
N ALA A 66 1.80 8.96 -4.29
CA ALA A 66 2.79 9.92 -4.76
C ALA A 66 4.20 9.47 -4.43
N ALA A 67 5.12 9.68 -5.39
CA ALA A 67 6.54 9.42 -5.21
C ALA A 67 7.29 10.46 -6.05
N ASP A 68 8.32 11.08 -5.47
CA ASP A 68 9.02 12.20 -6.06
C ASP A 68 8.02 13.30 -6.41
N SER A 69 7.96 13.73 -7.67
CA SER A 69 6.96 14.73 -8.08
C SER A 69 5.79 14.13 -8.86
N ALA A 70 5.68 12.80 -8.89
CA ALA A 70 4.60 12.12 -9.60
C ALA A 70 3.49 11.72 -8.64
N THR A 71 2.24 11.90 -9.08
CA THR A 71 1.06 11.56 -8.30
C THR A 71 0.05 10.86 -9.21
N ALA A 72 -0.64 9.87 -8.67
CA ALA A 72 -1.69 9.16 -9.40
C ALA A 72 -2.78 8.70 -8.45
N THR A 73 -4.01 8.63 -8.96
CA THR A 73 -5.12 8.00 -8.23
C THR A 73 -5.12 6.50 -8.51
N ALA A 74 -5.61 5.74 -7.55
CA ALA A 74 -5.72 4.30 -7.67
C ALA A 74 -6.96 3.81 -6.97
N THR A 75 -7.45 2.64 -7.40
CA THR A 75 -8.53 1.95 -6.72
C THR A 75 -7.92 0.82 -5.90
N ALA A 76 -8.18 0.84 -4.60
CA ALA A 76 -7.60 -0.12 -3.67
C ALA A 76 -8.60 -1.22 -3.34
N THR A 77 -8.12 -2.46 -3.31
CA THR A 77 -8.90 -3.63 -2.94
C THR A 77 -8.29 -4.26 -1.71
N PRO A 78 -9.01 -4.28 -0.58
CA PRO A 78 -8.52 -4.97 0.61
C PRO A 78 -8.44 -6.48 0.36
N VAL A 79 -7.39 -7.11 0.89
CA VAL A 79 -7.12 -8.54 0.73
C VAL A 79 -6.94 -9.14 2.11
N MET A 80 -7.77 -10.12 2.45
CA MET A 80 -7.70 -10.81 3.74
C MET A 80 -7.56 -12.32 3.61
N ASP A 81 -7.55 -12.86 2.39
CA ASP A 81 -7.29 -14.27 2.18
C ASP A 81 -5.86 -14.61 2.60
N ALA A 82 -5.71 -15.61 3.47
CA ALA A 82 -4.41 -15.93 4.06
C ALA A 82 -3.34 -16.26 3.01
N GLY A 83 -3.71 -16.98 1.95
CA GLY A 83 -2.77 -17.33 0.89
C GLY A 83 -2.33 -16.11 0.10
N GLU A 84 -3.27 -15.24 -0.25
CA GLU A 84 -2.96 -14.01 -0.98
C GLU A 84 -2.12 -13.05 -0.16
N VAL A 85 -2.44 -12.90 1.12
CA VAL A 85 -1.65 -12.07 2.04
C VAL A 85 -0.23 -12.60 2.13
N ARG A 86 -0.06 -13.91 2.24
CA ARG A 86 1.26 -14.54 2.29
C ARG A 86 2.06 -14.22 1.04
N ASP A 87 1.45 -14.30 -0.13
CA ASP A 87 2.12 -14.00 -1.39
C ASP A 87 2.58 -12.55 -1.44
N VAL A 88 1.76 -11.62 -0.98
CA VAL A 88 2.13 -10.20 -0.92
C VAL A 88 3.29 -10.00 0.05
N VAL A 89 3.26 -10.62 1.22
CA VAL A 89 4.33 -10.51 2.20
C VAL A 89 5.64 -11.07 1.65
N ASP A 90 5.58 -12.15 0.89
CA ASP A 90 6.77 -12.70 0.25
C ASP A 90 7.39 -11.72 -0.74
N LYS A 91 6.57 -10.94 -1.46
CA LYS A 91 7.06 -9.88 -2.33
C LYS A 91 7.77 -8.79 -1.53
N PHE A 92 7.26 -8.45 -0.35
CA PHE A 92 7.90 -7.50 0.56
C PHE A 92 9.23 -8.03 1.08
N ARG A 93 9.30 -9.32 1.43
CA ARG A 93 10.56 -9.95 1.85
C ARG A 93 11.61 -9.90 0.75
N ALA A 94 11.19 -10.09 -0.48
CA ALA A 94 12.10 -10.03 -1.62
C ALA A 94 12.67 -8.63 -1.84
N LYS A 95 11.86 -7.60 -1.61
CA LYS A 95 12.28 -6.20 -1.81
C LYS A 95 13.07 -5.64 -0.62
N TYR A 96 12.57 -5.86 0.58
CA TYR A 96 13.12 -5.21 1.79
C TYR A 96 13.97 -6.13 2.66
N GLY A 97 13.89 -7.44 2.43
CA GLY A 97 14.58 -8.44 3.23
C GLY A 97 13.71 -8.99 4.35
N ALA A 98 13.84 -10.30 4.62
CA ALA A 98 13.00 -10.98 5.60
C ALA A 98 13.18 -10.41 7.01
N GLY A 99 14.40 -10.01 7.36
CA GLY A 99 14.68 -9.42 8.68
C GLY A 99 13.94 -8.11 8.90
N GLN A 100 13.92 -7.23 7.89
CA GLN A 100 13.21 -5.95 7.97
C GLN A 100 11.71 -6.15 8.04
N VAL A 101 11.18 -7.07 7.26
CA VAL A 101 9.74 -7.36 7.27
C VAL A 101 9.33 -7.90 8.64
N SER A 102 10.08 -8.85 9.22
CA SER A 102 9.80 -9.38 10.54
C SER A 102 9.88 -8.31 11.62
N ARG A 103 10.79 -7.36 11.46
CA ARG A 103 11.02 -6.31 12.47
C ARG A 103 9.86 -5.30 12.51
N TYR A 104 9.34 -4.89 11.34
CA TYR A 104 8.37 -3.81 11.27
C TYR A 104 6.92 -4.26 11.15
N TYR A 105 6.67 -5.47 10.69
CA TYR A 105 5.31 -5.98 10.52
C TYR A 105 4.99 -6.99 11.62
N ALA A 106 4.45 -6.47 12.71
CA ALA A 106 4.13 -7.30 13.88
C ALA A 106 2.93 -8.21 13.65
N LYS A 107 2.01 -7.79 12.78
CA LYS A 107 0.78 -8.54 12.51
C LYS A 107 0.46 -8.46 11.02
N VAL A 108 0.54 -9.59 10.34
CA VAL A 108 0.36 -9.63 8.89
C VAL A 108 -0.86 -10.49 8.57
N ASP A 109 -2.04 -9.89 8.66
CA ASP A 109 -3.31 -10.57 8.39
C ASP A 109 -4.12 -9.89 7.30
N ALA A 110 -3.56 -8.85 6.66
CA ALA A 110 -4.24 -8.11 5.62
C ALA A 110 -3.23 -7.48 4.67
N ALA A 111 -3.66 -7.25 3.45
CA ALA A 111 -2.89 -6.53 2.44
C ALA A 111 -3.85 -5.69 1.60
N VAL A 112 -3.30 -4.86 0.73
CA VAL A 112 -4.10 -4.05 -0.21
C VAL A 112 -3.47 -4.16 -1.58
N GLU A 113 -4.30 -4.38 -2.59
CA GLU A 113 -3.92 -4.30 -3.99
C GLU A 113 -4.46 -2.99 -4.55
N ALA A 114 -3.58 -2.13 -5.02
CA ALA A 114 -3.98 -0.87 -5.63
C ALA A 114 -3.71 -0.92 -7.12
N HIS A 115 -4.74 -0.57 -7.90
CA HIS A 115 -4.63 -0.54 -9.36
C HIS A 115 -4.70 0.91 -9.82
N LEU A 116 -3.64 1.35 -10.51
CA LEU A 116 -3.56 2.71 -11.02
C LEU A 116 -4.66 2.99 -12.03
N ALA A 117 -5.23 4.16 -11.92
CA ALA A 117 -6.28 4.60 -12.84
C ALA A 117 -5.74 4.87 -14.24
#